data_b937efcea35118ce21f8325a2c1a1a3d
#
_entry.id   b937efcea35118ce21f8325a2c1a1a3d
#
_cell.length_a   1.000
_cell.length_b   1.000
_cell.length_c   1.000
_cell.angle_alpha   90.00
_cell.angle_beta   90.00
_cell.angle_gamma   90.00
#
_symmetry.space_group_name_H-M   'P 1'
#
loop_
_entity.id
_entity.type
_entity.pdbx_description
1 polymer ?
#
loop_
_entity_poly.entity_id
_entity_poly.type
_entity_poly.pdbx_seq_one_letter_code
_entity_poly.pdbx_strand_id
1 'polypeptide(L)'
;MHEHSDSLSLSPNQILPSLKPREFTNSASLLGAHAEGPYLFPAKKGAHNASLFHTPSTPPSSIYGASNLPTIKLATIAPELPNSSALIQQLTTAGTRVSLGHSSATYAQGLSALSAGATALTHTLNAMSGLQSREPGLAGLIGLPSTATATAPPAPFYSLIPDGQHLHPATLSLLHRAHPRRSILVTDSIELAGLPDGVYAGHAQIAARQRKTGPRATIEGTDTLIGGCVSLQEGVRNLMQWSGCGIAEAVACVTENVAGLMGIDGPGGRGVLREGRRADLCVLSDEGEVLQTWVAGRKVWDREDELAKREES
;
A
#
# COMPACT_ATOMS: atom_id res chain seq x y z
N MET A 1 -3.29 -32.18 -13.47
CA MET A 1 -4.10 -31.12 -12.81
C MET A 1 -3.88 -31.18 -11.30
N HIS A 2 -2.62 -31.09 -10.81
CA HIS A 2 -2.28 -31.18 -9.38
C HIS A 2 -0.89 -30.57 -9.07
N GLU A 3 -0.58 -29.34 -9.53
CA GLU A 3 0.74 -28.73 -9.25
C GLU A 3 0.70 -27.23 -8.88
N HIS A 4 -0.46 -26.70 -8.42
CA HIS A 4 -0.53 -25.28 -8.06
C HIS A 4 -0.80 -25.00 -6.57
N SER A 5 -0.77 -26.00 -5.67
CA SER A 5 -1.06 -25.79 -4.25
C SER A 5 0.16 -25.49 -3.37
N ASP A 6 1.37 -25.73 -3.83
CA ASP A 6 2.57 -25.65 -2.95
C ASP A 6 3.21 -24.26 -2.87
N SER A 7 2.91 -23.32 -3.76
CA SER A 7 3.53 -21.99 -3.78
C SER A 7 2.94 -21.01 -2.75
N LEU A 8 1.75 -21.28 -2.22
CA LEU A 8 1.03 -20.39 -1.30
C LEU A 8 1.34 -20.59 0.18
N SER A 9 2.20 -21.56 0.52
CA SER A 9 2.60 -21.85 1.91
C SER A 9 4.00 -21.35 2.28
N LEU A 10 4.66 -20.59 1.42
CA LEU A 10 6.03 -20.13 1.64
C LEU A 10 6.11 -19.14 2.81
N SER A 11 7.09 -19.35 3.69
CA SER A 11 7.41 -18.40 4.76
C SER A 11 8.02 -17.10 4.21
N PRO A 12 8.00 -15.98 4.96
CA PRO A 12 8.65 -14.73 4.56
C PRO A 12 10.12 -14.94 4.13
N ASN A 13 10.85 -15.81 4.79
CA ASN A 13 12.24 -16.14 4.46
C ASN A 13 12.40 -16.81 3.08
N GLN A 14 11.37 -17.48 2.59
CA GLN A 14 11.38 -18.14 1.28
C GLN A 14 10.95 -17.19 0.18
N ILE A 15 10.04 -16.25 0.45
CA ILE A 15 9.50 -15.29 -0.54
C ILE A 15 10.44 -14.10 -0.74
N LEU A 16 10.97 -13.51 0.32
CA LEU A 16 11.76 -12.28 0.26
C LEU A 16 12.97 -12.33 -0.68
N PRO A 17 13.70 -13.46 -0.84
CA PRO A 17 14.78 -13.54 -1.83
C PRO A 17 14.34 -13.24 -3.27
N SER A 18 13.10 -13.59 -3.65
CA SER A 18 12.55 -13.31 -4.98
C SER A 18 12.14 -11.86 -5.17
N LEU A 19 11.98 -11.10 -4.08
CA LEU A 19 11.56 -9.70 -4.05
C LEU A 19 12.73 -8.72 -3.91
N LYS A 20 13.98 -9.17 -4.01
CA LYS A 20 15.16 -8.29 -4.00
C LYS A 20 15.07 -7.23 -5.07
N PRO A 21 15.49 -5.98 -4.79
CA PRO A 21 15.49 -4.90 -5.76
C PRO A 21 16.20 -5.30 -7.05
N ARG A 22 15.57 -5.03 -8.18
CA ARG A 22 16.14 -5.29 -9.52
C ARG A 22 15.49 -4.43 -10.59
N GLU A 23 16.28 -4.08 -11.59
CA GLU A 23 15.84 -3.38 -12.79
C GLU A 23 15.48 -4.40 -13.88
N PHE A 24 14.48 -4.06 -14.68
CA PHE A 24 14.10 -4.79 -15.87
C PHE A 24 14.18 -3.87 -17.09
N THR A 25 14.46 -4.41 -18.27
CA THR A 25 14.58 -3.63 -19.50
C THR A 25 13.24 -3.21 -20.09
N ASN A 26 12.20 -4.02 -19.94
CA ASN A 26 10.89 -3.84 -20.58
C ASN A 26 9.72 -3.84 -19.59
N SER A 27 10.00 -3.64 -18.32
CA SER A 27 8.96 -3.58 -17.27
C SER A 27 9.41 -2.70 -16.10
N ALA A 28 8.47 -2.43 -15.19
CA ALA A 28 8.75 -1.67 -13.99
C ALA A 28 9.84 -2.34 -13.13
N SER A 29 10.71 -1.51 -12.53
CA SER A 29 11.72 -1.98 -11.58
C SER A 29 11.06 -2.49 -10.30
N LEU A 30 11.59 -3.57 -9.74
CA LEU A 30 11.23 -4.04 -8.41
C LEU A 30 12.11 -3.30 -7.39
N LEU A 31 11.51 -2.50 -6.51
CA LEU A 31 12.22 -1.76 -5.48
C LEU A 31 12.46 -2.57 -4.21
N GLY A 32 11.65 -3.59 -3.97
CA GLY A 32 11.66 -4.42 -2.78
C GLY A 32 10.26 -4.79 -2.33
N ALA A 33 10.12 -5.14 -1.06
CA ALA A 33 8.88 -5.59 -0.44
C ALA A 33 8.29 -4.56 0.52
N HIS A 34 6.97 -4.55 0.63
CA HIS A 34 6.23 -4.03 1.76
C HIS A 34 5.89 -5.21 2.69
N ALA A 35 6.41 -5.18 3.91
CA ALA A 35 6.07 -6.15 4.95
C ALA A 35 4.87 -5.63 5.76
N GLU A 36 3.68 -6.12 5.47
CA GLU A 36 2.48 -5.83 6.22
C GLU A 36 2.34 -6.80 7.40
N GLY A 37 2.80 -6.36 8.54
CA GLY A 37 3.00 -7.21 9.73
C GLY A 37 4.41 -7.85 9.75
N PRO A 38 4.64 -8.80 10.70
CA PRO A 38 3.69 -9.42 11.62
C PRO A 38 3.43 -8.63 12.91
N TYR A 39 3.92 -7.43 13.06
CA TYR A 39 3.75 -6.59 14.25
C TYR A 39 2.41 -5.84 14.21
N LEU A 40 1.32 -6.59 14.11
CA LEU A 40 -0.04 -6.08 13.98
C LEU A 40 -0.84 -6.34 15.25
N PHE A 41 -1.86 -5.52 15.50
CA PHE A 41 -2.72 -5.67 16.67
C PHE A 41 -3.78 -6.75 16.41
N PRO A 42 -3.89 -7.82 17.25
CA PRO A 42 -4.75 -8.97 16.97
C PRO A 42 -6.23 -8.62 16.77
N ALA A 43 -6.75 -7.62 17.51
CA ALA A 43 -8.13 -7.17 17.35
C ALA A 43 -8.39 -6.41 16.04
N LYS A 44 -7.34 -6.03 15.32
CA LYS A 44 -7.36 -5.35 14.03
C LYS A 44 -6.71 -6.17 12.92
N LYS A 45 -6.75 -7.50 13.05
CA LYS A 45 -6.10 -8.42 12.10
C LYS A 45 -6.67 -8.37 10.68
N GLY A 46 -7.91 -7.85 10.46
CA GLY A 46 -8.56 -7.98 9.17
C GLY A 46 -8.69 -9.44 8.76
N ALA A 47 -8.24 -9.78 7.57
CA ALA A 47 -8.20 -11.15 7.06
C ALA A 47 -6.94 -11.93 7.47
N HIS A 48 -5.91 -11.26 7.98
CA HIS A 48 -4.65 -11.91 8.35
C HIS A 48 -4.81 -13.02 9.38
N ASN A 49 -3.96 -14.02 9.29
CA ASN A 49 -3.86 -15.09 10.28
C ASN A 49 -3.12 -14.59 11.54
N ALA A 50 -3.85 -14.29 12.60
CA ALA A 50 -3.28 -13.76 13.83
C ALA A 50 -2.29 -14.72 14.53
N SER A 51 -2.29 -16.02 14.21
CA SER A 51 -1.29 -16.97 14.74
C SER A 51 0.13 -16.69 14.26
N LEU A 52 0.28 -15.89 13.19
CA LEU A 52 1.55 -15.47 12.64
C LEU A 52 2.04 -14.13 13.21
N PHE A 53 1.27 -13.50 14.09
CA PHE A 53 1.66 -12.20 14.65
C PHE A 53 2.75 -12.33 15.69
N HIS A 54 3.62 -11.34 15.71
CA HIS A 54 4.70 -11.21 16.68
C HIS A 54 4.61 -9.87 17.40
N THR A 55 5.21 -9.81 18.57
CA THR A 55 5.42 -8.55 19.28
C THR A 55 6.77 -7.94 18.89
N PRO A 56 6.95 -6.62 19.03
CA PRO A 56 8.23 -5.95 18.80
C PRO A 56 9.44 -6.50 19.58
N SER A 57 9.21 -7.35 20.60
CA SER A 57 10.27 -8.07 21.33
C SER A 57 10.93 -9.16 20.47
N THR A 58 10.26 -9.66 19.43
CA THR A 58 10.83 -10.59 18.47
C THR A 58 11.54 -9.77 17.38
N PRO A 59 12.87 -9.89 17.23
CA PRO A 59 13.60 -9.05 16.27
C PRO A 59 13.24 -9.40 14.82
N PRO A 60 13.20 -8.41 13.91
CA PRO A 60 12.91 -8.65 12.49
C PRO A 60 13.82 -9.68 11.83
N SER A 61 15.08 -9.76 12.24
CA SER A 61 16.05 -10.71 11.70
C SER A 61 15.70 -12.17 11.95
N SER A 62 15.02 -12.48 13.05
CA SER A 62 14.56 -13.86 13.33
C SER A 62 13.29 -14.25 12.56
N ILE A 63 12.52 -13.27 12.09
CA ILE A 63 11.28 -13.50 11.32
C ILE A 63 11.57 -13.56 9.82
N TYR A 64 12.29 -12.56 9.33
CA TYR A 64 12.52 -12.35 7.89
C TYR A 64 13.88 -12.91 7.42
N GLY A 65 14.78 -13.27 8.36
CA GLY A 65 16.18 -13.57 8.07
C GLY A 65 17.02 -12.29 7.89
N ALA A 66 18.18 -12.25 8.53
CA ALA A 66 19.04 -11.06 8.51
C ALA A 66 19.43 -10.61 7.09
N SER A 67 19.71 -11.55 6.19
CA SER A 67 20.08 -11.28 4.80
C SER A 67 18.93 -10.72 3.93
N ASN A 68 17.69 -10.86 4.38
CA ASN A 68 16.50 -10.40 3.65
C ASN A 68 16.01 -9.01 4.11
N LEU A 69 16.47 -8.53 5.27
CA LEU A 69 16.04 -7.23 5.80
C LEU A 69 16.21 -6.08 4.78
N PRO A 70 17.31 -5.99 4.01
CA PRO A 70 17.47 -4.92 3.01
C PRO A 70 16.44 -4.97 1.87
N THR A 71 15.75 -6.10 1.68
CA THR A 71 14.65 -6.24 0.70
C THR A 71 13.39 -5.51 1.15
N ILE A 72 13.17 -5.38 2.46
CA ILE A 72 12.00 -4.70 3.02
C ILE A 72 12.22 -3.20 2.94
N LYS A 73 11.42 -2.52 2.10
CA LYS A 73 11.49 -1.07 1.90
C LYS A 73 10.42 -0.30 2.67
N LEU A 74 9.32 -0.98 2.97
CA LEU A 74 8.21 -0.46 3.77
C LEU A 74 7.77 -1.54 4.75
N ALA A 75 7.42 -1.17 5.98
CA ALA A 75 6.84 -2.07 6.97
C ALA A 75 5.64 -1.45 7.65
N THR A 76 4.54 -2.20 7.80
CA THR A 76 3.36 -1.80 8.58
C THR A 76 3.47 -2.32 10.00
N ILE A 77 3.27 -1.44 10.98
CA ILE A 77 3.37 -1.72 12.43
C ILE A 77 2.18 -1.11 13.15
N ALA A 78 1.63 -1.84 14.11
CA ALA A 78 0.65 -1.33 15.07
C ALA A 78 1.40 -0.60 16.21
N PRO A 79 1.25 0.74 16.34
CA PRO A 79 2.09 1.51 17.26
C PRO A 79 1.74 1.34 18.74
N GLU A 80 0.56 0.81 19.07
CA GLU A 80 0.17 0.49 20.44
C GLU A 80 0.87 -0.75 21.01
N LEU A 81 1.55 -1.55 20.19
CA LEU A 81 2.29 -2.71 20.70
C LEU A 81 3.45 -2.28 21.59
N PRO A 82 3.70 -2.97 22.70
CA PRO A 82 4.86 -2.69 23.58
C PRO A 82 6.17 -2.68 22.79
N ASN A 83 7.03 -1.70 23.03
CA ASN A 83 8.32 -1.49 22.35
C ASN A 83 8.24 -1.11 20.85
N SER A 84 7.06 -0.78 20.32
CA SER A 84 6.88 -0.39 18.91
C SER A 84 7.77 0.81 18.52
N SER A 85 7.90 1.83 19.38
CA SER A 85 8.75 2.99 19.10
C SER A 85 10.22 2.62 18.89
N ALA A 86 10.77 1.70 19.68
CA ALA A 86 12.14 1.21 19.52
C ALA A 86 12.30 0.42 18.20
N LEU A 87 11.32 -0.41 17.86
CA LEU A 87 11.31 -1.13 16.59
C LEU A 87 11.23 -0.17 15.40
N ILE A 88 10.37 0.86 15.47
CA ILE A 88 10.26 1.89 14.43
C ILE A 88 11.60 2.58 14.23
N GLN A 89 12.26 3.03 15.31
CA GLN A 89 13.60 3.64 15.23
C GLN A 89 14.63 2.69 14.61
N GLN A 90 14.63 1.42 14.99
CA GLN A 90 15.54 0.41 14.42
C GLN A 90 15.33 0.28 12.91
N LEU A 91 14.10 0.13 12.45
CA LEU A 91 13.78 -0.05 11.04
C LEU A 91 14.10 1.21 10.21
N THR A 92 13.75 2.38 10.72
CA THR A 92 14.03 3.65 10.02
C THR A 92 15.51 3.96 9.95
N THR A 93 16.28 3.65 10.98
CA THR A 93 17.75 3.75 10.96
C THR A 93 18.37 2.80 9.94
N ALA A 94 17.77 1.63 9.72
CA ALA A 94 18.17 0.68 8.68
C ALA A 94 17.69 1.06 7.27
N GLY A 95 16.99 2.19 7.11
CA GLY A 95 16.51 2.70 5.81
C GLY A 95 15.16 2.12 5.36
N THR A 96 14.45 1.37 6.22
CA THR A 96 13.09 0.92 5.96
C THR A 96 12.10 2.01 6.32
N ARG A 97 11.17 2.36 5.43
CA ARG A 97 10.03 3.25 5.73
C ARG A 97 9.06 2.52 6.64
N VAL A 98 8.45 3.24 7.60
CA VAL A 98 7.45 2.64 8.50
C VAL A 98 6.11 3.33 8.29
N SER A 99 5.09 2.50 8.11
CA SER A 99 3.68 2.85 8.02
C SER A 99 2.93 2.32 9.25
N LEU A 100 1.91 3.02 9.71
CA LEU A 100 1.09 2.62 10.84
C LEU A 100 -0.24 2.06 10.32
N GLY A 101 -0.62 0.88 10.78
CA GLY A 101 -1.86 0.22 10.35
C GLY A 101 -2.16 -1.03 11.16
N HIS A 102 -3.31 -1.67 10.89
CA HIS A 102 -3.81 -2.82 11.64
C HIS A 102 -3.78 -2.56 13.15
N SER A 103 -4.39 -1.47 13.57
CA SER A 103 -4.14 -0.82 14.84
C SER A 103 -5.40 -0.22 15.47
N SER A 104 -5.48 -0.31 16.78
CA SER A 104 -6.44 0.41 17.62
C SER A 104 -5.81 1.60 18.35
N ALA A 105 -4.63 2.05 17.90
CA ALA A 105 -3.88 3.11 18.55
C ALA A 105 -4.68 4.40 18.70
N THR A 106 -4.46 5.08 19.79
CA THR A 106 -4.90 6.45 20.03
C THR A 106 -4.11 7.45 19.18
N TYR A 107 -4.62 8.65 19.05
CA TYR A 107 -3.90 9.78 18.42
C TYR A 107 -2.52 10.01 19.05
N ALA A 108 -2.46 9.96 20.38
CA ALA A 108 -1.20 10.17 21.11
C ALA A 108 -0.16 9.09 20.83
N GLN A 109 -0.58 7.82 20.73
CA GLN A 109 0.31 6.70 20.35
C GLN A 109 0.80 6.85 18.90
N GLY A 110 -0.08 7.27 17.99
CA GLY A 110 0.29 7.57 16.62
C GLY A 110 1.29 8.73 16.52
N LEU A 111 1.09 9.81 17.28
CA LEU A 111 2.01 10.95 17.32
C LEU A 111 3.40 10.55 17.84
N SER A 112 3.44 9.69 18.87
CA SER A 112 4.69 9.10 19.37
C SER A 112 5.42 8.27 18.31
N ALA A 113 4.68 7.48 17.54
CA ALA A 113 5.23 6.68 16.46
C ALA A 113 5.79 7.52 15.32
N LEU A 114 5.11 8.62 14.93
CA LEU A 114 5.66 9.59 13.97
C LEU A 114 6.96 10.22 14.49
N SER A 115 7.00 10.57 15.76
CA SER A 115 8.21 11.11 16.42
C SER A 115 9.34 10.08 16.48
N ALA A 116 9.02 8.78 16.50
CA ALA A 116 9.97 7.67 16.41
C ALA A 116 10.47 7.39 14.97
N GLY A 117 9.88 8.04 13.96
CA GLY A 117 10.31 7.92 12.57
C GLY A 117 9.31 7.27 11.60
N ALA A 118 8.11 6.90 12.04
CA ALA A 118 7.06 6.48 11.12
C ALA A 118 6.65 7.64 10.20
N THR A 119 6.31 7.34 8.95
CA THR A 119 6.06 8.37 7.93
C THR A 119 4.76 8.16 7.16
N ALA A 120 4.02 7.08 7.41
CA ALA A 120 2.80 6.78 6.67
C ALA A 120 1.72 6.10 7.50
N LEU A 121 0.49 6.06 6.95
CA LEU A 121 -0.64 5.24 7.40
C LEU A 121 -1.02 4.25 6.29
N THR A 122 -1.24 2.99 6.67
CA THR A 122 -1.60 1.90 5.75
C THR A 122 -3.12 1.85 5.61
N HIS A 123 -3.62 1.79 4.35
CA HIS A 123 -5.05 1.69 3.97
C HIS A 123 -6.02 2.30 5.01
N THR A 124 -5.84 3.61 5.21
CA THR A 124 -6.45 4.41 6.30
C THR A 124 -7.94 4.12 6.49
N LEU A 125 -8.36 3.96 7.74
CA LEU A 125 -9.67 3.52 8.22
C LEU A 125 -10.00 2.03 8.02
N ASN A 126 -9.20 1.26 7.28
CA ASN A 126 -9.36 -0.19 7.18
C ASN A 126 -8.52 -0.88 8.27
N ALA A 127 -9.10 -1.88 8.94
CA ALA A 127 -8.47 -2.53 10.09
C ALA A 127 -7.84 -1.53 11.10
N MET A 128 -8.52 -0.41 11.33
CA MET A 128 -8.06 0.72 12.12
C MET A 128 -9.19 1.24 13.02
N SER A 129 -8.89 2.03 14.05
CA SER A 129 -9.90 2.76 14.81
C SER A 129 -10.55 3.82 13.91
N GLY A 130 -11.86 3.99 14.03
CA GLY A 130 -12.57 5.06 13.32
C GLY A 130 -12.24 6.44 13.86
N LEU A 131 -12.44 7.46 13.03
CA LEU A 131 -12.29 8.86 13.41
C LEU A 131 -13.43 9.26 14.36
N GLN A 132 -13.14 9.52 15.62
CA GLN A 132 -14.12 9.95 16.62
C GLN A 132 -13.87 11.39 17.05
N SER A 133 -14.90 12.05 17.56
CA SER A 133 -14.88 13.49 17.89
C SER A 133 -13.83 13.90 18.93
N ARG A 134 -13.48 12.99 19.87
CA ARG A 134 -12.53 13.26 20.96
C ARG A 134 -11.29 12.40 20.93
N GLU A 135 -11.33 11.27 20.23
CA GLU A 135 -10.22 10.39 20.02
C GLU A 135 -10.17 10.04 18.51
N PRO A 136 -9.44 10.83 17.72
CA PRO A 136 -9.45 10.65 16.26
C PRO A 136 -8.59 9.47 15.77
N GLY A 137 -7.90 8.77 16.67
CA GLY A 137 -7.03 7.66 16.33
C GLY A 137 -5.93 8.04 15.34
N LEU A 138 -5.43 7.06 14.62
CA LEU A 138 -4.38 7.30 13.60
C LEU A 138 -4.86 8.21 12.48
N ALA A 139 -6.12 8.15 12.06
CA ALA A 139 -6.65 8.99 10.99
C ALA A 139 -6.58 10.50 11.32
N GLY A 140 -6.63 10.86 12.60
CA GLY A 140 -6.46 12.24 13.03
C GLY A 140 -5.11 12.85 12.71
N LEU A 141 -4.06 12.03 12.51
CA LEU A 141 -2.71 12.47 12.15
C LEU A 141 -2.65 13.14 10.76
N ILE A 142 -3.63 12.89 9.90
CA ILE A 142 -3.75 13.54 8.59
C ILE A 142 -3.91 15.07 8.75
N GLY A 143 -4.52 15.51 9.83
CA GLY A 143 -4.70 16.93 10.15
C GLY A 143 -3.46 17.66 10.66
N LEU A 144 -2.32 17.00 10.80
CA LEU A 144 -1.06 17.65 11.18
C LEU A 144 -0.55 18.60 10.07
N PRO A 145 0.32 19.57 10.40
CA PRO A 145 0.96 20.44 9.41
C PRO A 145 1.77 19.63 8.39
N SER A 146 1.91 20.15 7.16
CA SER A 146 2.72 19.53 6.09
C SER A 146 4.21 19.45 6.42
N THR A 147 4.70 20.35 7.29
CA THR A 147 6.09 20.42 7.75
C THR A 147 6.15 20.28 9.26
N ALA A 148 7.26 19.74 9.76
CA ALA A 148 7.49 19.68 11.19
C ALA A 148 7.43 21.09 11.82
N THR A 149 6.86 21.16 13.01
CA THR A 149 6.86 22.36 13.85
C THR A 149 7.65 22.10 15.12
N ALA A 150 7.82 23.11 15.98
CA ALA A 150 8.48 22.94 17.28
C ALA A 150 7.74 21.92 18.19
N THR A 151 6.45 21.67 17.95
CA THR A 151 5.58 20.89 18.83
C THR A 151 4.98 19.65 18.18
N ALA A 152 5.13 19.48 16.85
CA ALA A 152 4.52 18.34 16.13
C ALA A 152 5.37 17.89 14.93
N PRO A 153 5.44 16.57 14.65
CA PRO A 153 5.98 16.05 13.41
C PRO A 153 5.11 16.45 12.21
N PRO A 154 5.61 16.30 10.97
CA PRO A 154 4.82 16.57 9.79
C PRO A 154 3.70 15.53 9.65
N ALA A 155 2.62 15.91 8.95
CA ALA A 155 1.57 14.99 8.58
C ALA A 155 2.16 13.77 7.84
N PRO A 156 1.76 12.53 8.17
CA PRO A 156 2.20 11.34 7.46
C PRO A 156 1.62 11.30 6.04
N PHE A 157 2.25 10.57 5.15
CA PHE A 157 1.54 10.04 3.98
C PHE A 157 0.47 9.06 4.45
N TYR A 158 -0.58 8.87 3.66
CA TYR A 158 -1.62 7.92 4.02
C TYR A 158 -2.20 7.26 2.78
N SER A 159 -2.28 5.95 2.78
CA SER A 159 -2.84 5.22 1.67
C SER A 159 -4.35 5.02 1.81
N LEU A 160 -5.04 5.04 0.67
CA LEU A 160 -6.48 4.86 0.52
C LEU A 160 -6.73 3.80 -0.55
N ILE A 161 -7.71 2.91 -0.33
CA ILE A 161 -8.14 1.91 -1.32
C ILE A 161 -9.39 2.47 -2.03
N PRO A 162 -9.28 2.88 -3.31
CA PRO A 162 -10.32 3.60 -4.02
C PRO A 162 -11.27 2.67 -4.81
N ASP A 163 -11.76 1.59 -4.19
CA ASP A 163 -12.58 0.56 -4.85
C ASP A 163 -14.08 0.64 -4.50
N GLY A 164 -14.48 1.55 -3.61
CA GLY A 164 -15.87 1.66 -3.14
C GLY A 164 -16.33 0.52 -2.22
N GLN A 165 -15.46 -0.46 -1.93
CA GLN A 165 -15.72 -1.57 -1.01
C GLN A 165 -15.07 -1.32 0.34
N HIS A 166 -13.79 -0.93 0.34
CA HIS A 166 -13.01 -0.61 1.54
C HIS A 166 -13.37 0.76 2.10
N LEU A 167 -13.60 1.74 1.25
CA LEU A 167 -14.02 3.09 1.64
C LEU A 167 -15.24 3.53 0.83
N HIS A 168 -16.23 4.09 1.55
CA HIS A 168 -17.31 4.78 0.88
C HIS A 168 -16.76 5.97 0.07
N PRO A 169 -17.25 6.26 -1.15
CA PRO A 169 -16.76 7.37 -1.99
C PRO A 169 -16.67 8.72 -1.26
N ALA A 170 -17.65 9.06 -0.42
CA ALA A 170 -17.64 10.29 0.35
C ALA A 170 -16.51 10.33 1.40
N THR A 171 -16.23 9.19 2.05
CA THR A 171 -15.15 9.07 3.03
C THR A 171 -13.79 9.23 2.35
N LEU A 172 -13.59 8.56 1.21
CA LEU A 172 -12.38 8.70 0.41
C LEU A 172 -12.15 10.15 -0.02
N SER A 173 -13.20 10.81 -0.54
CA SER A 173 -13.14 12.21 -0.95
C SER A 173 -12.82 13.17 0.21
N LEU A 174 -13.39 12.92 1.40
CA LEU A 174 -13.10 13.69 2.60
C LEU A 174 -11.62 13.56 3.00
N LEU A 175 -11.11 12.35 3.06
CA LEU A 175 -9.72 12.08 3.44
C LEU A 175 -8.76 12.68 2.40
N HIS A 176 -9.02 12.48 1.11
CA HIS A 176 -8.18 13.06 0.05
C HIS A 176 -8.10 14.59 0.16
N ARG A 177 -9.24 15.27 0.31
CA ARG A 177 -9.31 16.75 0.44
C ARG A 177 -8.65 17.26 1.71
N ALA A 178 -8.55 16.45 2.77
CA ALA A 178 -7.89 16.86 4.00
C ALA A 178 -6.39 17.16 3.77
N HIS A 179 -5.72 16.37 2.95
CA HIS A 179 -4.30 16.59 2.63
C HIS A 179 -3.88 15.95 1.29
N PRO A 180 -4.26 16.52 0.11
CA PRO A 180 -4.05 15.91 -1.19
C PRO A 180 -2.58 15.51 -1.48
N ARG A 181 -1.62 16.34 -1.02
CA ARG A 181 -0.17 16.07 -1.23
C ARG A 181 0.41 14.96 -0.36
N ARG A 182 -0.39 14.36 0.52
CA ARG A 182 0.01 13.21 1.36
C ARG A 182 -0.85 11.99 1.09
N SER A 183 -1.95 12.16 0.33
CA SER A 183 -2.85 11.08 -0.08
C SER A 183 -2.17 10.18 -1.11
N ILE A 184 -2.20 8.89 -0.89
CA ILE A 184 -1.67 7.85 -1.80
C ILE A 184 -2.80 6.89 -2.12
N LEU A 185 -2.96 6.51 -3.39
CA LEU A 185 -3.86 5.44 -3.78
C LEU A 185 -3.10 4.12 -3.87
N VAL A 186 -3.69 3.08 -3.30
CA VAL A 186 -3.21 1.71 -3.38
C VAL A 186 -4.36 0.78 -3.75
N THR A 187 -4.07 -0.32 -4.42
CA THR A 187 -5.07 -1.34 -4.73
C THR A 187 -5.29 -2.27 -3.55
N ASP A 188 -4.26 -2.49 -2.73
CA ASP A 188 -4.21 -3.57 -1.74
C ASP A 188 -4.63 -4.91 -2.38
N SER A 189 -4.09 -5.15 -3.57
CA SER A 189 -4.53 -6.24 -4.45
C SER A 189 -4.05 -7.59 -3.94
N ILE A 190 -4.94 -8.56 -4.07
CA ILE A 190 -4.69 -9.97 -3.76
C ILE A 190 -4.61 -10.81 -5.03
N GLU A 191 -4.14 -12.06 -4.88
CA GLU A 191 -4.02 -13.01 -5.99
C GLU A 191 -5.34 -13.28 -6.73
N LEU A 192 -6.48 -13.12 -6.05
CA LEU A 192 -7.79 -13.33 -6.66
C LEU A 192 -8.19 -12.22 -7.65
N ALA A 193 -7.53 -11.07 -7.66
CA ALA A 193 -7.90 -9.94 -8.51
C ALA A 193 -7.95 -10.32 -10.00
N GLY A 194 -7.02 -11.16 -10.45
CA GLY A 194 -6.94 -11.64 -11.85
C GLY A 194 -7.72 -12.93 -12.14
N LEU A 195 -8.41 -13.51 -11.15
CA LEU A 195 -9.12 -14.77 -11.29
C LEU A 195 -10.62 -14.54 -11.57
N PRO A 196 -11.34 -15.52 -12.16
CA PRO A 196 -12.80 -15.49 -12.30
C PRO A 196 -13.51 -15.40 -10.95
N ASP A 197 -14.80 -15.06 -10.98
CA ASP A 197 -15.64 -15.15 -9.79
C ASP A 197 -15.74 -16.60 -9.33
N GLY A 198 -15.66 -16.81 -8.00
CA GLY A 198 -15.66 -18.16 -7.44
C GLY A 198 -15.27 -18.22 -5.97
N VAL A 199 -15.10 -19.45 -5.49
CA VAL A 199 -14.63 -19.76 -4.15
C VAL A 199 -13.28 -20.48 -4.26
N TYR A 200 -12.32 -19.99 -3.51
CA TYR A 200 -10.92 -20.42 -3.53
C TYR A 200 -10.50 -20.96 -2.17
N ALA A 201 -9.52 -21.83 -2.14
CA ALA A 201 -8.94 -22.34 -0.90
C ALA A 201 -8.21 -21.22 -0.15
N GLY A 202 -8.17 -21.32 1.17
CA GLY A 202 -7.30 -20.48 1.99
C GLY A 202 -5.83 -20.88 1.87
N HIS A 203 -4.93 -20.03 2.40
CA HIS A 203 -3.50 -20.25 2.45
C HIS A 203 -2.94 -19.82 3.82
N ALA A 204 -1.62 -19.94 4.03
CA ALA A 204 -1.01 -19.70 5.35
C ALA A 204 -1.38 -18.33 5.98
N GLN A 205 -1.45 -17.27 5.16
CA GLN A 205 -1.73 -15.91 5.65
C GLN A 205 -3.24 -15.62 5.78
N ILE A 206 -4.08 -16.25 4.95
CA ILE A 206 -5.55 -16.18 5.03
C ILE A 206 -6.06 -17.62 5.06
N ALA A 207 -6.15 -18.19 6.27
CA ALA A 207 -6.42 -19.62 6.44
C ALA A 207 -7.85 -20.04 6.03
N ALA A 208 -8.81 -19.10 6.03
CA ALA A 208 -10.18 -19.37 5.63
C ALA A 208 -10.34 -19.41 4.11
N ARG A 209 -11.39 -20.12 3.63
CA ARG A 209 -11.78 -20.06 2.21
C ARG A 209 -12.17 -18.65 1.82
N GLN A 210 -11.91 -18.30 0.58
CA GLN A 210 -12.05 -16.96 0.03
C GLN A 210 -13.10 -16.97 -1.08
N ARG A 211 -13.95 -15.94 -1.14
CA ARG A 211 -14.97 -15.76 -2.19
C ARG A 211 -14.69 -14.47 -2.94
N LYS A 212 -14.58 -14.57 -4.27
CA LYS A 212 -14.54 -13.41 -5.18
C LYS A 212 -15.87 -13.26 -5.92
N THR A 213 -16.38 -12.04 -5.99
CA THR A 213 -17.56 -11.67 -6.77
C THR A 213 -17.37 -10.25 -7.31
N GLY A 214 -17.09 -10.13 -8.60
CA GLY A 214 -16.73 -8.85 -9.23
C GLY A 214 -15.54 -8.19 -8.56
N PRO A 215 -15.64 -6.91 -8.15
CA PRO A 215 -14.56 -6.19 -7.49
C PRO A 215 -14.38 -6.54 -6.00
N ARG A 216 -15.23 -7.41 -5.44
CA ARG A 216 -15.26 -7.74 -4.02
C ARG A 216 -14.68 -9.12 -3.75
N ALA A 217 -13.74 -9.18 -2.79
CA ALA A 217 -13.22 -10.44 -2.27
C ALA A 217 -13.33 -10.48 -0.75
N THR A 218 -13.88 -11.57 -0.22
CA THR A 218 -14.16 -11.73 1.23
C THR A 218 -13.75 -13.11 1.72
N ILE A 219 -13.61 -13.25 3.03
CA ILE A 219 -13.64 -14.56 3.69
C ILE A 219 -15.03 -15.16 3.43
N GLU A 220 -15.07 -16.41 2.91
CA GLU A 220 -16.33 -17.08 2.56
C GLU A 220 -17.30 -17.11 3.74
N GLY A 221 -18.56 -16.73 3.49
CA GLY A 221 -19.62 -16.69 4.49
C GLY A 221 -19.56 -15.49 5.45
N THR A 222 -18.67 -14.51 5.20
CA THR A 222 -18.56 -13.28 6.00
C THR A 222 -18.50 -12.04 5.13
N ASP A 223 -18.59 -10.85 5.76
CA ASP A 223 -18.35 -9.56 5.11
C ASP A 223 -16.90 -9.06 5.23
N THR A 224 -16.01 -9.86 5.81
CA THR A 224 -14.60 -9.47 5.97
C THR A 224 -13.91 -9.42 4.63
N LEU A 225 -13.55 -8.23 4.17
CA LEU A 225 -12.74 -8.03 2.98
C LEU A 225 -11.34 -8.61 3.19
N ILE A 226 -10.76 -9.15 2.11
CA ILE A 226 -9.43 -9.76 2.14
C ILE A 226 -8.40 -9.00 1.30
N GLY A 227 -8.83 -7.95 0.58
CA GLY A 227 -8.01 -7.06 -0.24
C GLY A 227 -8.75 -6.61 -1.50
N GLY A 228 -8.08 -5.80 -2.31
CA GLY A 228 -8.64 -5.17 -3.49
C GLY A 228 -8.61 -6.05 -4.74
N CYS A 229 -9.61 -5.87 -5.60
CA CYS A 229 -9.68 -6.49 -6.92
C CYS A 229 -9.79 -5.45 -8.05
N VAL A 230 -9.64 -4.17 -7.73
CA VAL A 230 -9.74 -3.04 -8.67
C VAL A 230 -8.35 -2.63 -9.13
N SER A 231 -8.18 -2.27 -10.40
CA SER A 231 -6.91 -1.80 -10.92
C SER A 231 -6.56 -0.40 -10.40
N LEU A 232 -5.27 -0.06 -10.37
CA LEU A 232 -4.83 1.28 -9.94
C LEU A 232 -5.34 2.38 -10.87
N GLN A 233 -5.43 2.11 -12.19
CA GLN A 233 -6.03 3.02 -13.17
C GLN A 233 -7.50 3.32 -12.83
N GLU A 234 -8.27 2.28 -12.51
CA GLU A 234 -9.67 2.44 -12.09
C GLU A 234 -9.76 3.21 -10.77
N GLY A 235 -8.84 2.98 -9.84
CA GLY A 235 -8.75 3.74 -8.60
C GLY A 235 -8.50 5.24 -8.81
N VAL A 236 -7.65 5.62 -9.78
CA VAL A 236 -7.43 7.02 -10.16
C VAL A 236 -8.73 7.64 -10.72
N ARG A 237 -9.42 6.94 -11.59
CA ARG A 237 -10.71 7.39 -12.16
C ARG A 237 -11.79 7.54 -11.10
N ASN A 238 -11.86 6.58 -10.17
CA ASN A 238 -12.79 6.65 -9.03
C ASN A 238 -12.50 7.87 -8.15
N LEU A 239 -11.23 8.17 -7.85
CA LEU A 239 -10.88 9.38 -7.12
C LEU A 239 -11.34 10.64 -7.85
N MET A 240 -11.06 10.76 -9.15
CA MET A 240 -11.52 11.90 -9.96
C MET A 240 -13.04 12.06 -9.91
N GLN A 241 -13.77 10.97 -10.16
CA GLN A 241 -15.23 10.96 -10.17
C GLN A 241 -15.83 11.34 -8.81
N TRP A 242 -15.29 10.79 -7.71
CA TRP A 242 -15.89 10.95 -6.39
C TRP A 242 -15.48 12.26 -5.71
N SER A 243 -14.25 12.72 -5.90
CA SER A 243 -13.75 13.94 -5.27
C SER A 243 -13.94 15.18 -6.13
N GLY A 244 -14.10 15.02 -7.46
CA GLY A 244 -14.11 16.11 -8.42
C GLY A 244 -12.73 16.73 -8.68
N CYS A 245 -11.63 16.09 -8.23
CA CYS A 245 -10.29 16.57 -8.51
C CYS A 245 -9.91 16.34 -9.98
N GLY A 246 -8.96 17.14 -10.49
CA GLY A 246 -8.43 16.97 -11.83
C GLY A 246 -7.47 15.78 -11.92
N ILE A 247 -7.22 15.32 -13.17
CA ILE A 247 -6.34 14.17 -13.45
C ILE A 247 -4.93 14.36 -12.87
N ALA A 248 -4.36 15.56 -12.93
CA ALA A 248 -3.02 15.83 -12.40
C ALA A 248 -2.94 15.58 -10.88
N GLU A 249 -3.97 15.99 -10.12
CA GLU A 249 -4.04 15.77 -8.68
C GLU A 249 -4.24 14.29 -8.36
N ALA A 250 -5.10 13.59 -9.10
CA ALA A 250 -5.34 12.16 -8.91
C ALA A 250 -4.09 11.32 -9.23
N VAL A 251 -3.38 11.65 -10.30
CA VAL A 251 -2.13 10.97 -10.71
C VAL A 251 -1.01 11.22 -9.72
N ALA A 252 -0.92 12.41 -9.10
CA ALA A 252 0.07 12.68 -8.05
C ALA A 252 -0.05 11.70 -6.88
N CYS A 253 -1.25 11.20 -6.59
CA CYS A 253 -1.50 10.20 -5.53
C CYS A 253 -0.89 8.82 -5.83
N VAL A 254 -0.55 8.51 -7.09
CA VAL A 254 0.07 7.25 -7.50
C VAL A 254 1.49 7.42 -8.06
N THR A 255 2.02 8.64 -8.02
CA THR A 255 3.35 8.99 -8.56
C THR A 255 4.16 9.83 -7.58
N GLU A 256 3.97 11.14 -7.55
CA GLU A 256 4.75 12.09 -6.74
C GLU A 256 4.67 11.79 -5.26
N ASN A 257 3.47 11.57 -4.71
CA ASN A 257 3.26 11.29 -3.30
C ASN A 257 3.91 9.96 -2.87
N VAL A 258 3.82 8.94 -3.74
CA VAL A 258 4.47 7.63 -3.51
C VAL A 258 6.00 7.79 -3.53
N ALA A 259 6.52 8.52 -4.52
CA ALA A 259 7.96 8.77 -4.61
C ALA A 259 8.49 9.53 -3.39
N GLY A 260 7.72 10.51 -2.90
CA GLY A 260 8.01 11.26 -1.66
C GLY A 260 8.02 10.36 -0.43
N LEU A 261 7.01 9.48 -0.26
CA LEU A 261 7.00 8.48 0.82
C LEU A 261 8.25 7.60 0.77
N MET A 262 8.57 7.08 -0.41
CA MET A 262 9.68 6.14 -0.57
C MET A 262 11.05 6.81 -0.59
N GLY A 263 11.12 8.17 -0.69
CA GLY A 263 12.36 8.92 -0.76
C GLY A 263 13.13 8.69 -2.07
N ILE A 264 12.42 8.44 -3.16
CA ILE A 264 12.98 8.21 -4.50
C ILE A 264 12.68 9.37 -5.46
N ASP A 265 12.28 10.51 -4.94
CA ASP A 265 11.97 11.75 -5.66
C ASP A 265 13.20 12.67 -5.84
N GLY A 266 14.40 12.24 -5.44
CA GLY A 266 15.68 12.93 -5.61
C GLY A 266 16.21 12.96 -7.06
N PRO A 267 17.40 13.55 -7.33
CA PRO A 267 18.05 13.52 -8.65
C PRO A 267 18.16 12.10 -9.21
N GLY A 268 17.82 11.91 -10.51
CA GLY A 268 17.72 10.58 -11.12
C GLY A 268 16.55 9.72 -10.65
N GLY A 269 15.74 10.25 -9.72
CA GLY A 269 14.58 9.55 -9.15
C GLY A 269 13.35 9.57 -10.06
N ARG A 270 12.18 9.24 -9.46
CA ARG A 270 10.89 9.02 -10.14
C ARG A 270 9.81 9.91 -9.55
N GLY A 271 8.60 9.81 -10.09
CA GLY A 271 7.36 10.38 -9.53
C GLY A 271 6.97 11.72 -10.09
N VAL A 272 7.89 12.46 -10.73
CA VAL A 272 7.61 13.77 -11.33
C VAL A 272 8.24 13.89 -12.72
N LEU A 273 7.54 14.57 -13.62
CA LEU A 273 8.07 14.94 -14.92
C LEU A 273 8.95 16.21 -14.78
N ARG A 274 10.26 16.01 -14.69
CA ARG A 274 11.26 17.08 -14.54
C ARG A 274 12.57 16.67 -15.16
N GLU A 275 13.32 17.64 -15.69
CA GLU A 275 14.67 17.41 -16.20
C GLU A 275 15.57 16.73 -15.15
N GLY A 276 16.39 15.77 -15.58
CA GLY A 276 17.26 14.98 -14.71
C GLY A 276 16.56 13.85 -13.93
N ARG A 277 15.25 13.61 -14.18
CA ARG A 277 14.52 12.46 -13.64
C ARG A 277 14.52 11.30 -14.61
N ARG A 278 14.38 10.09 -14.09
CA ARG A 278 14.20 8.91 -14.92
C ARG A 278 12.87 9.00 -15.66
N ALA A 279 12.92 8.73 -16.97
CA ALA A 279 11.74 8.80 -17.84
C ALA A 279 10.86 7.53 -17.74
N ASP A 280 10.31 7.28 -16.55
CA ASP A 280 9.24 6.32 -16.33
C ASP A 280 7.92 7.10 -16.44
N LEU A 281 7.18 6.93 -17.56
CA LEU A 281 6.07 7.78 -17.94
C LEU A 281 4.84 6.97 -18.29
N CYS A 282 3.65 7.55 -18.03
CA CYS A 282 2.37 7.10 -18.58
C CYS A 282 1.77 8.23 -19.41
N VAL A 283 1.26 7.89 -20.62
CA VAL A 283 0.36 8.75 -21.38
C VAL A 283 -1.05 8.35 -21.03
N LEU A 284 -1.87 9.32 -20.65
CA LEU A 284 -3.24 9.12 -20.20
C LEU A 284 -4.20 9.90 -21.08
N SER A 285 -5.44 9.41 -21.23
CA SER A 285 -6.55 10.23 -21.71
C SER A 285 -7.02 11.20 -20.62
N ASP A 286 -7.84 12.18 -20.96
CA ASP A 286 -8.44 13.12 -20.01
C ASP A 286 -9.35 12.43 -18.97
N GLU A 287 -9.88 11.24 -19.31
CA GLU A 287 -10.67 10.39 -18.43
C GLU A 287 -9.82 9.48 -17.53
N GLY A 288 -8.49 9.53 -17.63
CA GLY A 288 -7.56 8.75 -16.84
C GLY A 288 -7.32 7.32 -17.32
N GLU A 289 -7.58 7.03 -18.61
CA GLU A 289 -7.20 5.75 -19.20
C GLU A 289 -5.73 5.75 -19.61
N VAL A 290 -5.02 4.68 -19.30
CA VAL A 290 -3.62 4.50 -19.74
C VAL A 290 -3.61 4.20 -21.23
N LEU A 291 -2.93 5.05 -22.02
CA LEU A 291 -2.75 4.90 -23.46
C LEU A 291 -1.38 4.33 -23.79
N GLN A 292 -0.33 4.75 -23.05
CA GLN A 292 1.03 4.24 -23.24
C GLN A 292 1.77 4.16 -21.90
N THR A 293 2.70 3.22 -21.81
CA THR A 293 3.64 3.12 -20.68
C THR A 293 5.08 3.12 -21.20
N TRP A 294 5.92 3.91 -20.54
CA TRP A 294 7.33 4.09 -20.88
C TRP A 294 8.19 3.78 -19.65
N VAL A 295 9.26 3.04 -19.83
CA VAL A 295 10.23 2.71 -18.79
C VAL A 295 11.62 3.17 -19.23
N ALA A 296 12.26 4.03 -18.46
CA ALA A 296 13.56 4.63 -18.77
C ALA A 296 13.64 5.21 -20.19
N GLY A 297 12.56 5.89 -20.64
CA GLY A 297 12.48 6.51 -21.97
C GLY A 297 12.15 5.54 -23.11
N ARG A 298 11.87 4.26 -22.83
CA ARG A 298 11.47 3.25 -23.81
C ARG A 298 9.98 2.95 -23.68
N LYS A 299 9.22 3.02 -24.78
CA LYS A 299 7.83 2.57 -24.82
C LYS A 299 7.79 1.06 -24.62
N VAL A 300 7.08 0.58 -23.58
CA VAL A 300 6.98 -0.83 -23.20
C VAL A 300 5.56 -1.38 -23.39
N TRP A 301 4.59 -0.51 -23.51
CA TRP A 301 3.21 -0.87 -23.74
C TRP A 301 2.46 0.24 -24.47
N ASP A 302 1.55 -0.14 -25.38
CA ASP A 302 0.70 0.76 -26.14
C ASP A 302 -0.68 0.11 -26.28
N ARG A 303 -1.73 0.87 -25.99
CA ARG A 303 -3.11 0.40 -26.04
C ARG A 303 -3.54 -0.01 -27.44
N GLU A 304 -3.15 0.74 -28.45
CA GLU A 304 -3.51 0.45 -29.84
C GLU A 304 -2.87 -0.86 -30.31
N ASP A 305 -1.61 -1.09 -30.00
CA ASP A 305 -0.91 -2.34 -30.30
C ASP A 305 -1.57 -3.55 -29.61
N GLU A 306 -2.08 -3.36 -28.40
CA GLU A 306 -2.75 -4.43 -27.64
C GLU A 306 -4.16 -4.74 -28.19
N LEU A 307 -4.90 -3.73 -28.63
CA LEU A 307 -6.21 -3.92 -29.26
C LEU A 307 -6.07 -4.63 -30.61
N ALA A 308 -5.10 -4.24 -31.44
CA ALA A 308 -4.83 -4.89 -32.73
C ALA A 308 -4.53 -6.40 -32.55
N LYS A 309 -3.73 -6.78 -31.55
CA LYS A 309 -3.43 -8.21 -31.28
C LYS A 309 -4.66 -9.03 -30.85
N ARG A 310 -5.63 -8.39 -30.18
CA ARG A 310 -6.88 -9.07 -29.77
C ARG A 310 -7.87 -9.25 -30.91
N GLU A 311 -7.82 -8.41 -31.94
CA GLU A 311 -8.62 -8.55 -33.14
C GLU A 311 -8.09 -9.63 -34.09
N GLU A 312 -6.78 -9.93 -34.00
CA GLU A 312 -6.12 -11.00 -34.79
C GLU A 312 -6.19 -12.40 -34.15
N SER A 313 -6.60 -12.51 -32.88
CA SER A 313 -6.67 -13.77 -32.10
C SER A 313 -8.09 -14.33 -32.01
#